data_69e794309ee3e040066a5552171264b1
#
_entry.id   69e794309ee3e040066a5552171264b1
#
_cell.length_a   1.000
_cell.length_b   1.000
_cell.length_c   1.000
_cell.angle_alpha   90.00
_cell.angle_beta   90.00
_cell.angle_gamma   90.00
#
_symmetry.space_group_name_H-M   'P 1'
#
loop_
_entity.id
_entity.type
_entity.pdbx_description
1 polymer ?
#
loop_
_entity_poly.entity_id
_entity_poly.type
_entity_poly.pdbx_seq_one_letter_code
_entity_poly.pdbx_strand_id
1 'polypeptide(L)'
;MNIKANDARRPVSIVVIGAGNRANKYLEYAKINPDKVQLVGVVELNDIRRNKVAERFGLDASQCCSDYKTFFHNPVKSDAILICTPENMHFEPSMMAIRKGFHVLLEKPIAQTLEECIAIGKAAKEKGVIVAVCHVLRYHPYFMKIKELIDTEELGCLLYTSDAADEA
;
A
#
# COMPACT_ATOMS: atom_id res chain seq x y z
N MET A 1 12.14 1.77 18.74
CA MET A 1 12.12 0.67 17.76
C MET A 1 13.21 0.99 16.74
N ASN A 2 14.37 0.37 16.86
CA ASN A 2 15.46 0.59 15.91
C ASN A 2 15.10 -0.14 14.61
N ILE A 3 14.55 0.60 13.65
CA ILE A 3 14.61 0.18 12.26
C ILE A 3 16.11 0.18 11.95
N LYS A 4 16.72 -1.02 11.87
CA LYS A 4 18.06 -1.12 11.31
C LYS A 4 17.95 -0.44 9.96
N ALA A 5 18.66 0.69 9.79
CA ALA A 5 18.85 1.32 8.52
C ALA A 5 19.32 0.22 7.58
N ASN A 6 18.41 -0.27 6.74
CA ASN A 6 18.73 -1.31 5.79
C ASN A 6 19.81 -0.72 4.89
N ASP A 7 20.81 -1.53 4.60
CA ASP A 7 21.96 -1.10 3.81
C ASP A 7 21.49 -0.20 2.65
N ALA A 8 21.80 1.10 2.72
CA ALA A 8 21.30 2.16 1.84
C ALA A 8 21.72 1.97 0.36
N ARG A 9 22.14 0.80 -0.04
CA ARG A 9 22.76 0.47 -1.32
C ARG A 9 21.91 -0.40 -2.25
N ARG A 10 20.77 -0.94 -1.81
CA ARG A 10 19.88 -1.71 -2.70
C ARG A 10 18.45 -1.18 -2.70
N PRO A 11 17.75 -1.25 -3.84
CA PRO A 11 16.34 -0.89 -3.91
C PRO A 11 15.48 -1.82 -3.04
N VAL A 12 14.38 -1.30 -2.53
CA VAL A 12 13.35 -2.11 -1.86
C VAL A 12 12.63 -2.95 -2.90
N SER A 13 12.69 -4.27 -2.75
CA SER A 13 12.00 -5.19 -3.64
C SER A 13 10.53 -5.36 -3.24
N ILE A 14 9.62 -5.20 -4.21
CA ILE A 14 8.17 -5.29 -3.97
C ILE A 14 7.51 -6.28 -4.92
N VAL A 15 6.44 -6.92 -4.43
CA VAL A 15 5.45 -7.63 -5.25
C VAL A 15 4.14 -6.88 -5.16
N VAL A 16 3.45 -6.71 -6.28
CA VAL A 16 2.11 -6.09 -6.32
C VAL A 16 1.03 -7.15 -6.40
N ILE A 17 0.01 -7.04 -5.55
CA ILE A 17 -1.23 -7.84 -5.59
C ILE A 17 -2.38 -6.93 -6.02
N GLY A 18 -2.94 -7.21 -7.21
CA GLY A 18 -3.87 -6.34 -7.91
C GLY A 18 -3.17 -5.32 -8.80
N ALA A 19 -3.29 -5.46 -10.13
CA ALA A 19 -2.64 -4.60 -11.14
C ALA A 19 -3.62 -3.61 -11.79
N GLY A 20 -4.57 -3.09 -11.02
CA GLY A 20 -5.54 -2.08 -11.45
C GLY A 20 -4.94 -0.67 -11.58
N ASN A 21 -5.81 0.33 -11.80
CA ASN A 21 -5.39 1.72 -11.98
C ASN A 21 -4.58 2.26 -10.80
N ARG A 22 -4.94 1.90 -9.56
CA ARG A 22 -4.24 2.38 -8.37
C ARG A 22 -2.82 1.82 -8.30
N ALA A 23 -2.67 0.52 -8.49
CA ALA A 23 -1.35 -0.12 -8.56
C ALA A 23 -0.44 0.54 -9.60
N ASN A 24 -0.97 0.80 -10.80
CA ASN A 24 -0.19 1.44 -11.86
C ASN A 24 0.36 2.81 -11.47
N LYS A 25 -0.37 3.60 -10.65
CA LYS A 25 0.13 4.88 -10.12
C LYS A 25 1.34 4.71 -9.20
N TYR A 26 1.34 3.69 -8.34
CA TYR A 26 2.50 3.39 -7.50
C TYR A 26 3.66 2.82 -8.31
N LEU A 27 3.37 1.98 -9.30
CA LEU A 27 4.37 1.39 -10.17
C LEU A 27 5.07 2.42 -11.08
N GLU A 28 4.43 3.60 -11.33
CA GLU A 28 5.13 4.74 -11.96
C GLU A 28 6.34 5.16 -11.14
N TYR A 29 6.20 5.24 -9.80
CA TYR A 29 7.31 5.59 -8.92
C TYR A 29 8.46 4.59 -9.03
N ALA A 30 8.15 3.29 -9.04
CA ALA A 30 9.16 2.25 -9.21
C ALA A 30 9.87 2.34 -10.58
N LYS A 31 9.13 2.76 -11.63
CA LYS A 31 9.70 2.94 -12.97
C LYS A 31 10.65 4.13 -13.06
N ILE A 32 10.31 5.23 -12.36
CA ILE A 32 11.10 6.48 -12.36
C ILE A 32 12.29 6.39 -11.39
N ASN A 33 12.17 5.61 -10.31
CA ASN A 33 13.17 5.48 -9.25
C ASN A 33 13.59 4.02 -9.05
N PRO A 34 14.18 3.35 -10.06
CA PRO A 34 14.55 1.94 -9.97
C PRO A 34 15.68 1.67 -8.96
N ASP A 35 16.43 2.70 -8.58
CA ASP A 35 17.44 2.71 -7.53
C ASP A 35 16.84 2.66 -6.12
N LYS A 36 15.57 3.01 -5.97
CA LYS A 36 14.84 3.02 -4.68
C LYS A 36 13.88 1.86 -4.52
N VAL A 37 13.13 1.54 -5.59
CA VAL A 37 12.09 0.49 -5.56
C VAL A 37 12.16 -0.36 -6.82
N GLN A 38 12.18 -1.67 -6.64
CA GLN A 38 12.19 -2.65 -7.74
C GLN A 38 10.96 -3.56 -7.64
N LEU A 39 10.15 -3.61 -8.71
CA LEU A 39 9.09 -4.61 -8.83
C LEU A 39 9.71 -5.96 -9.20
N VAL A 40 9.47 -6.97 -8.36
CA VAL A 40 10.00 -8.33 -8.54
C VAL A 40 8.92 -9.38 -8.74
N GLY A 41 7.64 -8.99 -8.73
CA GLY A 41 6.55 -9.90 -9.02
C GLY A 41 5.21 -9.20 -9.10
N VAL A 42 4.27 -9.84 -9.81
CA VAL A 42 2.90 -9.37 -9.98
C VAL A 42 1.90 -10.51 -9.76
N VAL A 43 0.87 -10.22 -8.97
CA VAL A 43 -0.28 -11.11 -8.73
C VAL A 43 -1.54 -10.38 -9.20
N GLU A 44 -2.16 -10.88 -10.26
CA GLU A 44 -3.36 -10.28 -10.86
C GLU A 44 -4.15 -11.35 -11.61
N LEU A 45 -5.44 -11.45 -11.31
CA LEU A 45 -6.33 -12.44 -11.91
C LEU A 45 -6.54 -12.22 -13.41
N ASN A 46 -6.61 -10.96 -13.83
CA ASN A 46 -6.81 -10.63 -15.24
C ASN A 46 -5.49 -10.73 -16.01
N ASP A 47 -5.43 -11.66 -16.96
CA ASP A 47 -4.24 -11.97 -17.75
C ASP A 47 -3.70 -10.75 -18.51
N ILE A 48 -4.58 -9.93 -19.08
CA ILE A 48 -4.17 -8.75 -19.85
C ILE A 48 -3.45 -7.76 -18.96
N ARG A 49 -3.98 -7.49 -17.76
CA ARG A 49 -3.37 -6.58 -16.79
C ARG A 49 -2.07 -7.15 -16.26
N ARG A 50 -2.05 -8.44 -15.93
CA ARG A 50 -0.85 -9.13 -15.44
C ARG A 50 0.29 -9.08 -16.46
N ASN A 51 0.00 -9.45 -17.72
CA ASN A 51 0.98 -9.48 -18.80
C ASN A 51 1.52 -8.06 -19.10
N LYS A 52 0.65 -7.04 -19.08
CA LYS A 52 1.05 -5.64 -19.26
C LYS A 52 2.05 -5.15 -18.22
N VAL A 53 1.87 -5.55 -16.95
CA VAL A 53 2.82 -5.23 -15.89
C VAL A 53 4.10 -6.04 -16.06
N ALA A 54 4.00 -7.34 -16.36
CA ALA A 54 5.15 -8.20 -16.58
C ALA A 54 6.05 -7.67 -17.71
N GLU A 55 5.48 -7.35 -18.86
CA GLU A 55 6.18 -6.76 -20.00
C GLU A 55 6.86 -5.42 -19.63
N ARG A 56 6.10 -4.53 -18.97
CA ARG A 56 6.58 -3.21 -18.58
C ARG A 56 7.80 -3.25 -17.65
N PHE A 57 7.89 -4.26 -16.78
CA PHE A 57 8.95 -4.40 -15.78
C PHE A 57 9.94 -5.53 -16.07
N GLY A 58 9.78 -6.24 -17.20
CA GLY A 58 10.66 -7.34 -17.59
C GLY A 58 10.57 -8.53 -16.63
N LEU A 59 9.37 -8.85 -16.13
CA LEU A 59 9.16 -9.96 -15.20
C LEU A 59 9.05 -11.29 -15.98
N ASP A 60 9.67 -12.33 -15.43
CA ASP A 60 9.54 -13.70 -15.93
C ASP A 60 8.21 -14.33 -15.52
N ALA A 61 7.83 -15.42 -16.19
CA ALA A 61 6.63 -16.18 -15.87
C ALA A 61 6.59 -16.67 -14.41
N SER A 62 7.75 -16.99 -13.82
CA SER A 62 7.87 -17.40 -12.41
C SER A 62 7.58 -16.27 -11.42
N GLN A 63 7.64 -15.02 -11.86
CA GLN A 63 7.35 -13.82 -11.07
C GLN A 63 5.90 -13.34 -11.24
N CYS A 64 5.12 -14.04 -12.05
CA CYS A 64 3.74 -13.71 -12.38
C CYS A 64 2.79 -14.78 -11.85
N CYS A 65 1.77 -14.38 -11.09
CA CYS A 65 0.77 -15.28 -10.56
C CYS A 65 -0.64 -14.72 -10.79
N SER A 66 -1.60 -15.59 -11.06
CA SER A 66 -3.01 -15.20 -11.22
C SER A 66 -3.75 -15.07 -9.90
N ASP A 67 -3.28 -15.75 -8.86
CA ASP A 67 -3.95 -15.85 -7.57
C ASP A 67 -2.98 -15.68 -6.39
N TYR A 68 -3.37 -14.85 -5.41
CA TYR A 68 -2.52 -14.57 -4.27
C TYR A 68 -2.37 -15.76 -3.30
N LYS A 69 -3.36 -16.67 -3.21
CA LYS A 69 -3.26 -17.87 -2.37
C LYS A 69 -2.16 -18.76 -2.92
N THR A 70 -2.18 -19.01 -4.23
CA THR A 70 -1.13 -19.76 -4.93
C THR A 70 0.24 -19.06 -4.78
N PHE A 71 0.29 -17.74 -4.96
CA PHE A 71 1.51 -16.97 -4.77
C PHE A 71 2.10 -17.17 -3.37
N PHE A 72 1.30 -17.12 -2.32
CA PHE A 72 1.78 -17.28 -0.94
C PHE A 72 2.19 -18.72 -0.58
N HIS A 73 1.91 -19.74 -1.40
CA HIS A 73 2.50 -21.07 -1.20
C HIS A 73 4.02 -21.05 -1.47
N ASN A 74 4.46 -20.38 -2.53
CA ASN A 74 5.86 -20.23 -2.88
C ASN A 74 6.14 -18.77 -3.32
N PRO A 75 6.18 -17.81 -2.39
CA PRO A 75 6.28 -16.41 -2.74
C PRO A 75 7.66 -16.04 -3.27
N VAL A 76 7.68 -15.18 -4.28
CA VAL A 76 8.92 -14.53 -4.74
C VAL A 76 9.54 -13.78 -3.57
N LYS A 77 10.85 -13.92 -3.40
CA LYS A 77 11.59 -13.20 -2.36
C LYS A 77 11.50 -11.70 -2.60
N SER A 78 10.94 -10.99 -1.62
CA SER A 78 10.76 -9.54 -1.67
C SER A 78 10.77 -8.95 -0.26
N ASP A 79 10.94 -7.63 -0.16
CA ASP A 79 10.90 -6.92 1.12
C ASP A 79 9.46 -6.59 1.53
N ALA A 80 8.63 -6.23 0.55
CA ALA A 80 7.26 -5.80 0.82
C ALA A 80 6.26 -6.26 -0.24
N ILE A 81 5.00 -6.29 0.17
CA ILE A 81 3.85 -6.55 -0.69
C ILE A 81 3.02 -5.25 -0.79
N LEU A 82 2.75 -4.80 -2.01
CA LEU A 82 1.82 -3.73 -2.30
C LEU A 82 0.44 -4.33 -2.60
N ILE A 83 -0.57 -4.05 -1.78
CA ILE A 83 -1.93 -4.58 -1.95
C ILE A 83 -2.84 -3.48 -2.50
N CYS A 84 -3.29 -3.69 -3.74
CA CYS A 84 -4.15 -2.80 -4.52
C CYS A 84 -5.37 -3.53 -5.11
N THR A 85 -5.84 -4.55 -4.42
CA THR A 85 -7.08 -5.27 -4.75
C THR A 85 -8.31 -4.38 -4.50
N PRO A 86 -9.53 -4.79 -4.90
CA PRO A 86 -10.76 -4.20 -4.39
C PRO A 86 -10.82 -4.26 -2.85
N GLU A 87 -11.47 -3.27 -2.23
CA GLU A 87 -11.48 -3.07 -0.77
C GLU A 87 -11.95 -4.28 0.04
N ASN A 88 -12.92 -5.04 -0.49
CA ASN A 88 -13.42 -6.27 0.12
C ASN A 88 -12.42 -7.44 0.06
N MET A 89 -11.30 -7.26 -0.61
CA MET A 89 -10.24 -8.26 -0.75
C MET A 89 -8.92 -7.81 -0.10
N HIS A 90 -8.94 -6.84 0.80
CA HIS A 90 -7.73 -6.35 1.46
C HIS A 90 -7.27 -7.24 2.61
N PHE A 91 -8.20 -7.75 3.40
CA PHE A 91 -7.91 -8.43 4.67
C PHE A 91 -7.08 -9.70 4.49
N GLU A 92 -7.56 -10.65 3.68
CA GLU A 92 -6.94 -11.97 3.55
C GLU A 92 -5.49 -11.90 3.02
N PRO A 93 -5.19 -11.22 1.89
CA PRO A 93 -3.82 -11.13 1.39
C PRO A 93 -2.92 -10.34 2.34
N SER A 94 -3.44 -9.33 3.09
CA SER A 94 -2.67 -8.62 4.11
C SER A 94 -2.25 -9.56 5.23
N MET A 95 -3.16 -10.36 5.76
CA MET A 95 -2.87 -11.33 6.80
C MET A 95 -1.88 -12.41 6.35
N MET A 96 -1.99 -12.87 5.11
CA MET A 96 -1.05 -13.83 4.54
C MET A 96 0.36 -13.24 4.39
N ALA A 97 0.47 -12.01 3.88
CA ALA A 97 1.74 -11.30 3.76
C ALA A 97 2.41 -11.09 5.13
N ILE A 98 1.67 -10.57 6.11
CA ILE A 98 2.15 -10.33 7.47
C ILE A 98 2.65 -11.61 8.13
N ARG A 99 1.86 -12.71 8.05
CA ARG A 99 2.23 -14.00 8.64
C ARG A 99 3.52 -14.57 8.07
N LYS A 100 3.81 -14.27 6.79
CA LYS A 100 5.05 -14.65 6.12
C LYS A 100 6.21 -13.67 6.34
N GLY A 101 5.98 -12.58 7.09
CA GLY A 101 7.02 -11.63 7.47
C GLY A 101 7.29 -10.54 6.45
N PHE A 102 6.43 -10.34 5.47
CA PHE A 102 6.55 -9.23 4.53
C PHE A 102 6.07 -7.92 5.16
N HIS A 103 6.73 -6.82 4.85
CA HIS A 103 6.15 -5.50 5.01
C HIS A 103 4.99 -5.31 4.03
N VAL A 104 4.02 -4.47 4.39
CA VAL A 104 2.82 -4.28 3.55
C VAL A 104 2.58 -2.80 3.30
N LEU A 105 2.39 -2.43 2.05
CA LEU A 105 1.79 -1.17 1.64
C LEU A 105 0.35 -1.47 1.19
N LEU A 106 -0.63 -1.01 1.97
CA LEU A 106 -2.04 -1.38 1.82
C LEU A 106 -2.87 -0.20 1.34
N GLU A 107 -3.65 -0.39 0.28
CA GLU A 107 -4.62 0.62 -0.15
C GLU A 107 -5.71 0.84 0.90
N LYS A 108 -6.26 2.04 0.87
CA LYS A 108 -7.40 2.41 1.69
C LYS A 108 -8.73 1.88 1.09
N PRO A 109 -9.74 1.55 1.92
CA PRO A 109 -9.69 1.40 3.38
C PRO A 109 -8.87 0.18 3.80
N ILE A 110 -8.41 0.13 5.05
CA ILE A 110 -7.58 -0.99 5.56
C ILE A 110 -8.28 -2.33 5.38
N ALA A 111 -9.55 -2.39 5.79
CA ALA A 111 -10.44 -3.54 5.70
C ALA A 111 -11.89 -3.06 5.79
N GLN A 112 -12.87 -3.97 5.69
CA GLN A 112 -14.29 -3.65 5.73
C GLN A 112 -14.84 -3.49 7.14
N THR A 113 -14.24 -4.14 8.13
CA THR A 113 -14.70 -4.10 9.53
C THR A 113 -13.61 -3.62 10.48
N LEU A 114 -14.03 -3.13 11.65
CA LEU A 114 -13.10 -2.70 12.69
C LEU A 114 -12.27 -3.89 13.23
N GLU A 115 -12.90 -5.04 13.36
CA GLU A 115 -12.27 -6.28 13.83
C GLU A 115 -11.12 -6.70 12.91
N GLU A 116 -11.33 -6.63 11.60
CA GLU A 116 -10.30 -6.91 10.58
C GLU A 116 -9.15 -5.89 10.66
N CYS A 117 -9.46 -4.60 10.81
CA CYS A 117 -8.45 -3.55 10.99
C CYS A 117 -7.59 -3.81 12.23
N ILE A 118 -8.22 -4.16 13.35
CA ILE A 118 -7.55 -4.50 14.62
C ILE A 118 -6.68 -5.75 14.44
N ALA A 119 -7.19 -6.78 13.75
CA ALA A 119 -6.47 -8.02 13.50
C ALA A 119 -5.20 -7.78 12.68
N ILE A 120 -5.26 -6.97 11.62
CA ILE A 120 -4.09 -6.56 10.81
C ILE A 120 -3.05 -5.87 11.70
N GLY A 121 -3.48 -4.88 12.51
CA GLY A 121 -2.59 -4.13 13.39
C GLY A 121 -1.90 -5.02 14.44
N LYS A 122 -2.62 -5.93 15.06
CA LYS A 122 -2.07 -6.90 16.03
C LYS A 122 -1.07 -7.84 15.36
N ALA A 123 -1.44 -8.44 14.24
CA ALA A 123 -0.56 -9.36 13.52
C ALA A 123 0.74 -8.67 13.06
N ALA A 124 0.66 -7.43 12.57
CA ALA A 124 1.82 -6.64 12.18
C ALA A 124 2.77 -6.40 13.36
N LYS A 125 2.21 -6.02 14.52
CA LYS A 125 2.97 -5.80 15.75
C LYS A 125 3.66 -7.10 16.23
N GLU A 126 2.94 -8.22 16.25
CA GLU A 126 3.46 -9.53 16.66
C GLU A 126 4.59 -10.01 15.75
N LYS A 127 4.47 -9.79 14.45
CA LYS A 127 5.49 -10.18 13.45
C LYS A 127 6.64 -9.17 13.31
N GLY A 128 6.53 -7.98 13.90
CA GLY A 128 7.53 -6.93 13.78
C GLY A 128 7.65 -6.36 12.36
N VAL A 129 6.59 -6.44 11.56
CA VAL A 129 6.55 -5.90 10.20
C VAL A 129 5.83 -4.56 10.14
N ILE A 130 6.13 -3.77 9.12
CA ILE A 130 5.49 -2.49 8.87
C ILE A 130 4.25 -2.73 7.99
N VAL A 131 3.11 -2.20 8.41
CA VAL A 131 1.93 -2.03 7.55
C VAL A 131 1.68 -0.55 7.39
N ALA A 132 1.91 -0.03 6.18
CA ALA A 132 1.66 1.36 5.82
C ALA A 132 0.37 1.45 5.00
N VAL A 133 -0.53 2.36 5.39
CA VAL A 133 -1.80 2.57 4.68
C VAL A 133 -1.69 3.76 3.74
N CYS A 134 -2.20 3.61 2.53
CA CYS A 134 -2.10 4.61 1.46
C CYS A 134 -3.04 5.80 1.67
N HIS A 135 -2.83 6.59 2.71
CA HIS A 135 -3.52 7.87 2.93
C HIS A 135 -2.85 8.98 2.10
N VAL A 136 -2.92 8.87 0.79
CA VAL A 136 -2.17 9.71 -0.16
C VAL A 136 -2.43 11.22 -0.02
N LEU A 137 -3.63 11.62 0.42
CA LEU A 137 -3.97 13.03 0.62
C LEU A 137 -3.14 13.72 1.71
N ARG A 138 -2.60 12.96 2.66
CA ARG A 138 -1.68 13.49 3.69
C ARG A 138 -0.42 14.12 3.12
N TYR A 139 -0.05 13.72 1.91
CA TYR A 139 1.16 14.17 1.21
C TYR A 139 0.87 15.10 0.03
N HIS A 140 -0.41 15.44 -0.18
CA HIS A 140 -0.79 16.36 -1.25
C HIS A 140 -0.61 17.81 -0.79
N PRO A 141 0.13 18.67 -1.52
CA PRO A 141 0.46 20.03 -1.07
C PRO A 141 -0.76 20.86 -0.63
N TYR A 142 -1.87 20.75 -1.33
CA TYR A 142 -3.12 21.43 -0.99
C TYR A 142 -3.64 21.04 0.40
N PHE A 143 -3.73 19.73 0.69
CA PHE A 143 -4.23 19.26 1.99
C PHE A 143 -3.20 19.49 3.11
N MET A 144 -1.90 19.48 2.79
CA MET A 144 -0.86 19.87 3.74
C MET A 144 -1.01 21.34 4.14
N LYS A 145 -1.30 22.24 3.17
CA LYS A 145 -1.53 23.66 3.48
C LYS A 145 -2.81 23.88 4.31
N ILE A 146 -3.90 23.17 3.98
CA ILE A 146 -5.12 23.21 4.81
C ILE A 146 -4.81 22.79 6.26
N LYS A 147 -4.07 21.67 6.42
CA LYS A 147 -3.70 21.20 7.76
C LYS A 147 -2.84 22.23 8.51
N GLU A 148 -1.88 22.85 7.85
CA GLU A 148 -1.07 23.93 8.43
C GLU A 148 -1.95 25.09 8.94
N LEU A 149 -2.87 25.58 8.13
CA LEU A 149 -3.81 26.67 8.49
C LEU A 149 -4.70 26.29 9.68
N ILE A 150 -5.11 25.04 9.79
CA ILE A 150 -5.86 24.53 10.94
C ILE A 150 -4.98 24.48 12.19
N ASP A 151 -3.77 23.93 12.06
CA ASP A 151 -2.85 23.75 13.18
C ASP A 151 -2.32 25.10 13.74
N THR A 152 -2.24 26.14 12.89
CA THR A 152 -1.83 27.50 13.29
C THR A 152 -3.00 28.36 13.79
N GLU A 153 -4.23 27.82 13.79
CA GLU A 153 -5.46 28.51 14.20
C GLU A 153 -5.76 29.78 13.39
N GLU A 154 -5.14 29.96 12.23
CA GLU A 154 -5.37 31.12 11.34
C GLU A 154 -6.82 31.27 10.90
N LEU A 155 -7.55 30.15 10.81
CA LEU A 155 -8.98 30.11 10.42
C LEU A 155 -9.93 30.22 11.61
N GLY A 156 -9.41 30.32 12.83
CA GLY A 156 -10.21 30.32 14.06
C GLY A 156 -10.88 28.96 14.32
N CYS A 157 -11.98 28.98 15.09
CA CYS A 157 -12.68 27.76 15.47
C CYS A 157 -13.55 27.25 14.33
N LEU A 158 -13.21 26.09 13.75
CA LEU A 158 -13.95 25.47 12.65
C LEU A 158 -15.38 25.02 13.04
N LEU A 159 -15.67 24.77 14.32
CA LEU A 159 -16.99 24.37 14.80
C LEU A 159 -18.01 25.51 14.62
N TYR A 160 -17.61 26.76 14.78
CA TYR A 160 -18.50 27.90 14.60
C TYR A 160 -18.77 28.25 13.13
N THR A 161 -17.95 27.81 12.20
CA THR A 161 -18.17 28.04 10.77
C THR A 161 -19.18 27.06 10.15
N SER A 162 -19.40 25.90 10.79
CA SER A 162 -20.44 24.94 10.34
C SER A 162 -21.83 25.29 10.85
N ASP A 163 -21.95 25.86 12.04
CA ASP A 163 -23.26 26.25 12.61
C ASP A 163 -23.88 27.44 11.89
N ALA A 164 -23.09 28.29 11.26
CA ALA A 164 -23.60 29.43 10.46
C ALA A 164 -24.31 28.98 9.16
N ALA A 165 -24.16 27.74 8.74
CA ALA A 165 -24.82 27.20 7.54
C ALA A 165 -26.20 26.58 7.82
N ASP A 166 -26.53 26.28 9.09
CA ASP A 166 -27.80 25.69 9.51
C ASP A 166 -28.86 26.75 9.91
N GLU A 167 -28.49 28.04 9.95
CA GLU A 167 -29.37 29.14 10.28
C GLU A 167 -29.92 29.93 9.08
N ALA A 168 -29.78 29.39 7.85
CA ALA A 168 -30.26 30.07 6.63
C ALA A 168 -31.47 29.38 5.99
#